data_2c47d67f78a87991217ca1bc34e7bb36
#
_entry.id   2c47d67f78a87991217ca1bc34e7bb36
#
_cell.length_a   1.000
_cell.length_b   1.000
_cell.length_c   1.000
_cell.angle_alpha   90.00
_cell.angle_beta   90.00
_cell.angle_gamma   90.00
#
_symmetry.space_group_name_H-M   'P 1'
#
loop_
_entity.id
_entity.type
_entity.pdbx_description
1 polymer ?
#
loop_
_entity_poly.entity_id
_entity_poly.type
_entity_poly.pdbx_seq_one_letter_code
_entity_poly.pdbx_strand_id
1 'polypeptide(L)'
;MCGIVGYLGMREAAPILLGGLKRLEYRGYDSAGIAVANGAPSHVLRRRGKLAELERLVAVEQPRGNVGIGHTRWATHGRPSDGNAHPHKVGGVSVVHNGIIENHLDLRRDLVGEGRAFSSETDTEIVAHLIDRALAAGAGSLVEAVVRALAEVRGAYAIVVMSDAHHDQIVAAKNASPLVIGVGDGETFLASDVPALIDHTRDVLFVDEGEIVDITRTGARLLRFDGSMVTRAPQRITWSAAQAEKGGYPHFMLKEIHEQPRAVADTLRGRLDVAAGRALLDGVLPDPAAIKRVLLLGCGTSYHAGVVGKLMIESLARVAAEADLASEFRYRDPVIGPGDLVVAISQSGETADTLAAVK
;
A
#
# COMPACT_ATOMS: atom_id res chain seq x y z
N MET A 1 5.25 0.68 -6.62
CA MET A 1 4.53 0.55 -5.33
C MET A 1 4.89 -0.79 -4.70
N CYS A 2 5.07 -0.83 -3.39
CA CYS A 2 5.47 -2.03 -2.66
C CYS A 2 4.27 -2.97 -2.39
N GLY A 3 4.56 -4.24 -2.01
CA GLY A 3 3.55 -5.21 -1.61
C GLY A 3 3.71 -5.63 -0.15
N ILE A 4 2.62 -5.64 0.60
CA ILE A 4 2.55 -6.15 1.98
C ILE A 4 1.66 -7.38 2.03
N VAL A 5 2.05 -8.39 2.81
CA VAL A 5 1.23 -9.54 3.18
C VAL A 5 1.43 -9.84 4.66
N GLY A 6 0.35 -10.16 5.37
CA GLY A 6 0.36 -10.62 6.76
C GLY A 6 -0.53 -11.84 6.93
N TYR A 7 -0.19 -12.69 7.87
CA TYR A 7 -0.96 -13.89 8.20
C TYR A 7 -0.90 -14.21 9.69
N LEU A 8 -2.03 -14.53 10.25
CA LEU A 8 -2.18 -15.10 11.58
C LEU A 8 -3.25 -16.19 11.54
N GLY A 9 -2.86 -17.42 11.87
CA GLY A 9 -3.76 -18.57 11.79
C GLY A 9 -3.15 -19.86 12.35
N MET A 10 -3.57 -20.99 11.84
CA MET A 10 -3.13 -22.33 12.29
C MET A 10 -2.10 -22.97 11.33
N ARG A 11 -1.99 -22.44 10.11
CA ARG A 11 -1.07 -22.98 9.09
C ARG A 11 0.32 -22.34 9.20
N GLU A 12 1.31 -22.93 8.56
CA GLU A 12 2.63 -22.33 8.39
C GLU A 12 2.52 -21.01 7.61
N ALA A 13 3.06 -19.94 8.19
CA ALA A 13 2.93 -18.58 7.63
C ALA A 13 3.80 -18.40 6.37
N ALA A 14 5.02 -18.95 6.35
CA ALA A 14 5.98 -18.68 5.27
C ALA A 14 5.44 -19.00 3.86
N PRO A 15 4.79 -20.16 3.60
CA PRO A 15 4.21 -20.45 2.28
C PRO A 15 3.10 -19.49 1.89
N ILE A 16 2.26 -19.05 2.87
CA ILE A 16 1.16 -18.12 2.65
C ILE A 16 1.70 -16.74 2.30
N LEU A 17 2.71 -16.27 3.04
CA LEU A 17 3.36 -14.99 2.77
C LEU A 17 4.00 -14.97 1.38
N LEU A 18 4.78 -16.00 1.03
CA LEU A 18 5.41 -16.10 -0.29
C LEU A 18 4.38 -16.15 -1.42
N GLY A 19 3.30 -16.92 -1.26
CA GLY A 19 2.20 -16.98 -2.22
C GLY A 19 1.56 -15.63 -2.46
N GLY A 20 1.24 -14.90 -1.39
CA GLY A 20 0.68 -13.54 -1.46
C GLY A 20 1.66 -12.52 -2.06
N LEU A 21 2.94 -12.56 -1.65
CA LEU A 21 3.98 -11.68 -2.21
C LEU A 21 4.20 -11.93 -3.69
N LYS A 22 4.10 -13.18 -4.15
CA LYS A 22 4.19 -13.54 -5.57
C LYS A 22 3.12 -12.87 -6.42
N ARG A 23 1.91 -12.77 -5.88
CA ARG A 23 0.81 -12.06 -6.53
C ARG A 23 0.99 -10.53 -6.54
N LEU A 24 1.86 -10.00 -5.67
CA LEU A 24 2.18 -8.58 -5.57
C LEU A 24 3.54 -8.20 -6.20
N GLU A 25 4.28 -9.15 -6.77
CA GLU A 25 5.63 -8.91 -7.31
C GLU A 25 5.64 -7.83 -8.41
N TYR A 26 4.54 -7.67 -9.15
CA TYR A 26 4.39 -6.58 -10.13
C TYR A 26 4.44 -5.18 -9.50
N ARG A 27 4.25 -5.07 -8.18
CA ARG A 27 4.32 -3.81 -7.42
C ARG A 27 5.73 -3.48 -6.93
N GLY A 28 6.61 -4.48 -6.76
CA GLY A 28 7.97 -4.27 -6.27
C GLY A 28 8.80 -5.53 -6.44
N TYR A 29 10.04 -5.39 -6.92
CA TYR A 29 10.92 -6.50 -7.27
C TYR A 29 12.41 -6.21 -7.00
N ASP A 30 12.74 -5.15 -6.26
CA ASP A 30 14.14 -4.82 -5.96
C ASP A 30 14.69 -5.56 -4.75
N SER A 31 13.81 -5.90 -3.82
CA SER A 31 14.11 -6.71 -2.65
C SER A 31 12.82 -7.24 -2.02
N ALA A 32 12.93 -8.33 -1.26
CA ALA A 32 11.82 -8.93 -0.56
C ALA A 32 12.26 -9.51 0.79
N GLY A 33 11.31 -9.72 1.70
CA GLY A 33 11.58 -10.42 2.95
C GLY A 33 10.32 -10.77 3.71
N ILE A 34 10.50 -11.66 4.68
CA ILE A 34 9.46 -12.10 5.62
C ILE A 34 9.98 -12.11 7.05
N ALA A 35 9.08 -11.95 8.00
CA ALA A 35 9.27 -12.28 9.41
C ALA A 35 8.22 -13.30 9.81
N VAL A 36 8.63 -14.39 10.46
CA VAL A 36 7.75 -15.48 10.90
C VAL A 36 8.01 -15.78 12.37
N ALA A 37 6.96 -16.03 13.14
CA ALA A 37 7.04 -16.33 14.57
C ALA A 37 6.12 -17.48 14.98
N ASN A 38 6.51 -18.19 16.05
CA ASN A 38 5.74 -19.25 16.70
C ASN A 38 6.03 -19.27 18.20
N GLY A 39 5.57 -18.24 18.93
CA GLY A 39 5.81 -18.14 20.37
C GLY A 39 7.29 -17.96 20.77
N ALA A 40 8.18 -17.68 19.82
CA ALA A 40 9.60 -17.41 19.96
C ALA A 40 9.96 -16.12 19.21
N PRO A 41 11.16 -15.56 19.40
CA PRO A 41 11.58 -14.41 18.61
C PRO A 41 11.40 -14.63 17.11
N SER A 42 10.86 -13.64 16.43
CA SER A 42 10.59 -13.72 15.00
C SER A 42 11.86 -13.96 14.18
N HIS A 43 11.78 -14.91 13.26
CA HIS A 43 12.84 -15.20 12.28
C HIS A 43 12.64 -14.30 11.05
N VAL A 44 13.60 -13.40 10.82
CA VAL A 44 13.55 -12.42 9.72
C VAL A 44 14.49 -12.88 8.60
N LEU A 45 13.93 -13.04 7.40
CA LEU A 45 14.66 -13.40 6.18
C LEU A 45 14.46 -12.30 5.13
N ARG A 46 15.56 -11.80 4.56
CA ARG A 46 15.56 -10.71 3.59
C ARG A 46 16.54 -11.00 2.46
N ARG A 47 16.16 -10.61 1.23
CA ARG A 47 17.04 -10.69 0.06
C ARG A 47 16.80 -9.52 -0.88
N ARG A 48 17.91 -9.00 -1.40
CA ARG A 48 17.93 -8.13 -2.57
C ARG A 48 17.58 -8.95 -3.82
N GLY A 49 16.85 -8.33 -4.75
CA GLY A 49 16.46 -8.91 -6.03
C GLY A 49 15.03 -9.43 -6.03
N LYS A 50 14.69 -10.22 -7.03
CA LYS A 50 13.34 -10.77 -7.22
C LYS A 50 12.95 -11.71 -6.07
N LEU A 51 11.65 -11.92 -5.92
CA LEU A 51 11.09 -12.81 -4.90
C LEU A 51 11.69 -14.22 -4.92
N ALA A 52 12.08 -14.72 -6.09
CA ALA A 52 12.74 -16.02 -6.24
C ALA A 52 14.03 -16.17 -5.38
N GLU A 53 14.74 -15.08 -5.12
CA GLU A 53 15.93 -15.12 -4.24
C GLU A 53 15.54 -15.33 -2.77
N LEU A 54 14.42 -14.72 -2.34
CA LEU A 54 13.86 -14.96 -1.02
C LEU A 54 13.29 -16.38 -0.90
N GLU A 55 12.60 -16.89 -1.95
CA GLU A 55 12.07 -18.26 -1.97
C GLU A 55 13.20 -19.30 -1.76
N ARG A 56 14.35 -19.11 -2.42
CA ARG A 56 15.53 -19.97 -2.21
C ARG A 56 16.04 -19.93 -0.78
N LEU A 57 16.13 -18.73 -0.19
CA LEU A 57 16.56 -18.59 1.19
C LEU A 57 15.58 -19.26 2.16
N VAL A 58 14.27 -19.05 1.98
CA VAL A 58 13.23 -19.68 2.81
C VAL A 58 13.26 -21.20 2.69
N ALA A 59 13.55 -21.76 1.50
CA ALA A 59 13.68 -23.19 1.29
C ALA A 59 14.87 -23.81 2.07
N VAL A 60 15.95 -23.05 2.27
CA VAL A 60 17.13 -23.46 3.06
C VAL A 60 16.86 -23.28 4.56
N GLU A 61 16.43 -22.12 4.98
CA GLU A 61 16.26 -21.74 6.40
C GLU A 61 15.02 -22.36 7.05
N GLN A 62 13.99 -22.70 6.25
CA GLN A 62 12.75 -23.33 6.69
C GLN A 62 12.13 -22.68 7.95
N PRO A 63 11.87 -21.36 7.96
CA PRO A 63 11.33 -20.67 9.12
C PRO A 63 9.97 -21.26 9.48
N ARG A 64 9.80 -21.65 10.76
CA ARG A 64 8.58 -22.24 11.27
C ARG A 64 7.77 -21.19 12.03
N GLY A 65 6.47 -21.19 11.80
CA GLY A 65 5.56 -20.31 12.53
C GLY A 65 4.23 -20.09 11.82
N ASN A 66 3.26 -19.66 12.60
CA ASN A 66 1.87 -19.50 12.18
C ASN A 66 1.40 -18.04 12.29
N VAL A 67 2.33 -17.13 12.58
CA VAL A 67 2.17 -15.68 12.51
C VAL A 67 3.31 -15.14 11.66
N GLY A 68 3.00 -14.23 10.74
CA GLY A 68 4.06 -13.64 9.93
C GLY A 68 3.62 -12.42 9.12
N ILE A 69 4.62 -11.63 8.73
CA ILE A 69 4.50 -10.47 7.84
C ILE A 69 5.54 -10.58 6.73
N GLY A 70 5.22 -10.07 5.56
CA GLY A 70 6.10 -10.10 4.40
C GLY A 70 5.94 -8.86 3.53
N HIS A 71 6.99 -8.61 2.73
CA HIS A 71 7.07 -7.40 1.93
C HIS A 71 7.85 -7.64 0.62
N THR A 72 7.37 -7.04 -0.47
CA THR A 72 8.14 -6.80 -1.70
C THR A 72 8.34 -5.31 -1.88
N ARG A 73 9.58 -4.89 -2.11
CA ARG A 73 9.98 -3.50 -2.09
C ARG A 73 10.19 -2.93 -3.49
N TRP A 74 9.80 -1.67 -3.63
CA TRP A 74 10.25 -0.74 -4.66
C TRP A 74 10.95 0.41 -3.93
N ALA A 75 12.26 0.52 -4.07
CA ALA A 75 13.07 1.44 -3.28
C ALA A 75 12.67 2.90 -3.51
N THR A 76 12.33 3.59 -2.42
CA THR A 76 12.17 5.05 -2.35
C THR A 76 13.31 5.69 -1.56
N HIS A 77 13.67 5.12 -0.40
CA HIS A 77 14.76 5.55 0.46
C HIS A 77 15.75 4.40 0.69
N GLY A 78 17.04 4.66 0.49
CA GLY A 78 18.09 3.65 0.56
C GLY A 78 18.12 2.71 -0.65
N ARG A 79 19.31 2.45 -1.18
CA ARG A 79 19.50 1.55 -2.35
C ARG A 79 19.09 0.11 -2.05
N PRO A 80 18.70 -0.68 -3.08
CA PRO A 80 18.38 -2.09 -2.89
C PRO A 80 19.56 -2.88 -2.29
N SER A 81 19.33 -3.46 -1.10
CA SER A 81 20.27 -4.31 -0.36
C SER A 81 19.51 -5.20 0.62
N ASP A 82 20.12 -6.27 1.12
CA ASP A 82 19.52 -7.12 2.15
C ASP A 82 19.24 -6.31 3.44
N GLY A 83 20.11 -5.34 3.78
CA GLY A 83 19.94 -4.47 4.95
C GLY A 83 18.76 -3.51 4.84
N ASN A 84 18.48 -3.01 3.62
CA ASN A 84 17.38 -2.08 3.34
C ASN A 84 16.07 -2.79 2.94
N ALA A 85 16.08 -4.12 2.81
CA ALA A 85 14.85 -4.89 2.58
C ALA A 85 14.01 -4.98 3.86
N HIS A 86 12.68 -4.98 3.71
CA HIS A 86 11.76 -5.21 4.83
C HIS A 86 11.56 -6.72 5.06
N PRO A 87 11.16 -7.12 6.27
CA PRO A 87 10.87 -6.36 7.49
C PRO A 87 12.11 -5.79 8.16
N HIS A 88 12.00 -4.62 8.79
CA HIS A 88 13.00 -4.11 9.74
C HIS A 88 12.70 -4.62 11.13
N LYS A 89 13.74 -5.10 11.85
CA LYS A 89 13.60 -5.59 13.22
C LYS A 89 14.48 -4.78 14.15
N VAL A 90 13.87 -4.19 15.18
CA VAL A 90 14.52 -3.46 16.26
C VAL A 90 14.06 -4.04 17.58
N GLY A 91 14.98 -4.49 18.42
CA GLY A 91 14.62 -5.21 19.64
C GLY A 91 13.73 -6.41 19.30
N GLY A 92 12.54 -6.47 19.86
CA GLY A 92 11.53 -7.48 19.57
C GLY A 92 10.48 -7.06 18.54
N VAL A 93 10.60 -5.90 17.89
CA VAL A 93 9.59 -5.34 16.98
C VAL A 93 10.01 -5.51 15.53
N SER A 94 9.16 -6.16 14.72
CA SER A 94 9.34 -6.32 13.28
C SER A 94 8.29 -5.49 12.53
N VAL A 95 8.72 -4.67 11.55
CA VAL A 95 7.86 -3.74 10.82
C VAL A 95 8.05 -3.88 9.32
N VAL A 96 6.94 -3.90 8.58
CA VAL A 96 6.89 -3.65 7.14
C VAL A 96 6.07 -2.39 6.86
N HIS A 97 6.41 -1.67 5.79
CA HIS A 97 5.83 -0.37 5.50
C HIS A 97 5.74 -0.14 3.99
N ASN A 98 4.59 0.33 3.55
CA ASN A 98 4.37 0.95 2.24
C ASN A 98 4.10 2.43 2.44
N GLY A 99 4.86 3.29 1.78
CA GLY A 99 4.69 4.74 1.88
C GLY A 99 5.98 5.49 2.09
N ILE A 100 5.89 6.69 2.67
CA ILE A 100 7.01 7.57 2.96
C ILE A 100 6.77 8.26 4.30
N ILE A 101 7.75 8.20 5.20
CA ILE A 101 7.78 8.97 6.44
C ILE A 101 8.47 10.30 6.17
N GLU A 102 7.69 11.35 5.99
CA GLU A 102 8.19 12.67 5.54
C GLU A 102 9.16 13.31 6.53
N ASN A 103 8.93 13.14 7.84
CA ASN A 103 9.79 13.69 8.89
C ASN A 103 10.87 12.70 9.37
N HIS A 104 11.24 11.72 8.53
CA HIS A 104 12.18 10.66 8.91
C HIS A 104 13.57 11.18 9.35
N LEU A 105 14.07 12.26 8.76
CA LEU A 105 15.39 12.81 9.12
C LEU A 105 15.41 13.40 10.54
N ASP A 106 14.35 14.10 10.92
CA ASP A 106 14.23 14.67 12.27
C ASP A 106 14.09 13.56 13.31
N LEU A 107 13.18 12.62 13.08
CA LEU A 107 12.97 11.46 13.97
C LEU A 107 14.25 10.62 14.11
N ARG A 108 15.00 10.42 13.03
CA ARG A 108 16.27 9.69 13.05
C ARG A 108 17.31 10.42 13.90
N ARG A 109 17.43 11.75 13.76
CA ARG A 109 18.37 12.56 14.56
C ARG A 109 18.05 12.44 16.05
N ASP A 110 16.77 12.53 16.42
CA ASP A 110 16.33 12.46 17.80
C ASP A 110 16.60 11.07 18.40
N LEU A 111 16.27 9.99 17.68
CA LEU A 111 16.54 8.61 18.09
C LEU A 111 18.05 8.31 18.22
N VAL A 112 18.89 8.84 17.32
CA VAL A 112 20.36 8.75 17.46
C VAL A 112 20.83 9.51 18.69
N GLY A 113 20.25 10.67 19.00
CA GLY A 113 20.50 11.43 20.24
C GLY A 113 20.14 10.65 21.50
N GLU A 114 19.14 9.76 21.44
CA GLU A 114 18.77 8.81 22.48
C GLU A 114 19.70 7.58 22.57
N GLY A 115 20.74 7.49 21.71
CA GLY A 115 21.69 6.39 21.66
C GLY A 115 21.23 5.18 20.82
N ARG A 116 20.20 5.31 19.98
CA ARG A 116 19.74 4.23 19.11
C ARG A 116 20.62 4.11 17.86
N ALA A 117 20.99 2.87 17.52
CA ALA A 117 21.79 2.55 16.36
C ALA A 117 20.90 2.04 15.21
N PHE A 118 21.13 2.55 14.00
CA PHE A 118 20.39 2.16 12.80
C PHE A 118 21.20 1.17 11.96
N SER A 119 20.53 0.16 11.43
CA SER A 119 21.10 -0.88 10.57
C SER A 119 20.81 -0.65 9.09
N SER A 120 19.90 0.26 8.76
CA SER A 120 19.48 0.55 7.38
C SER A 120 19.45 2.05 7.08
N GLU A 121 19.30 2.36 5.80
CA GLU A 121 19.12 3.73 5.29
C GLU A 121 17.63 4.09 5.09
N THR A 122 16.70 3.19 5.47
CA THR A 122 15.27 3.36 5.21
C THR A 122 14.60 4.22 6.25
N ASP A 123 13.52 4.87 5.87
CA ASP A 123 12.60 5.58 6.75
C ASP A 123 11.80 4.61 7.64
N THR A 124 11.59 3.38 7.20
CA THR A 124 10.80 2.37 7.92
C THR A 124 11.42 1.91 9.23
N GLU A 125 12.76 1.80 9.33
CA GLU A 125 13.43 1.38 10.56
C GLU A 125 13.15 2.32 11.72
N ILE A 126 12.89 3.61 11.43
CA ILE A 126 12.50 4.62 12.43
C ILE A 126 11.23 4.19 13.15
N VAL A 127 10.22 3.69 12.41
CA VAL A 127 8.95 3.25 13.00
C VAL A 127 9.18 2.07 13.96
N ALA A 128 10.07 1.14 13.61
CA ALA A 128 10.41 0.03 14.49
C ALA A 128 11.07 0.54 15.79
N HIS A 129 11.97 1.54 15.71
CA HIS A 129 12.55 2.19 16.86
C HIS A 129 11.54 2.92 17.74
N LEU A 130 10.59 3.65 17.13
CA LEU A 130 9.56 4.39 17.87
C LEU A 130 8.63 3.43 18.63
N ILE A 131 8.22 2.32 18.00
CA ILE A 131 7.37 1.31 18.65
C ILE A 131 8.12 0.61 19.79
N ASP A 132 9.37 0.20 19.55
CA ASP A 132 10.23 -0.40 20.58
C ASP A 132 10.42 0.55 21.79
N ARG A 133 10.65 1.85 21.51
CA ARG A 133 10.72 2.90 22.55
C ARG A 133 9.41 3.00 23.34
N ALA A 134 8.25 2.97 22.66
CA ALA A 134 6.95 3.06 23.32
C ALA A 134 6.68 1.84 24.22
N LEU A 135 7.05 0.63 23.76
CA LEU A 135 6.96 -0.59 24.57
C LEU A 135 7.88 -0.52 25.80
N ALA A 136 9.14 -0.10 25.62
CA ALA A 136 10.09 0.08 26.72
C ALA A 136 9.64 1.15 27.72
N ALA A 137 8.89 2.16 27.26
CA ALA A 137 8.30 3.20 28.10
C ALA A 137 6.97 2.78 28.76
N GLY A 138 6.61 1.48 28.71
CA GLY A 138 5.47 0.91 29.43
C GLY A 138 4.13 1.08 28.71
N ALA A 139 4.09 1.06 27.38
CA ALA A 139 2.82 0.91 26.65
C ALA A 139 2.14 -0.40 27.04
N GLY A 140 0.87 -0.36 27.44
CA GLY A 140 0.13 -1.50 28.00
C GLY A 140 -0.27 -2.55 26.95
N SER A 141 -0.08 -2.24 25.63
CA SER A 141 -0.37 -3.16 24.53
C SER A 141 0.42 -2.76 23.28
N LEU A 142 0.52 -3.70 22.31
CA LEU A 142 1.13 -3.41 21.03
C LEU A 142 0.34 -2.34 20.24
N VAL A 143 -0.99 -2.34 20.33
CA VAL A 143 -1.84 -1.30 19.73
C VAL A 143 -1.48 0.07 20.29
N GLU A 144 -1.38 0.20 21.62
CA GLU A 144 -1.00 1.47 22.26
C GLU A 144 0.42 1.93 21.85
N ALA A 145 1.37 1.00 21.76
CA ALA A 145 2.72 1.31 21.33
C ALA A 145 2.75 1.84 19.89
N VAL A 146 1.96 1.22 18.99
CA VAL A 146 1.80 1.67 17.60
C VAL A 146 1.14 3.05 17.54
N VAL A 147 0.08 3.30 18.32
CA VAL A 147 -0.58 4.61 18.39
C VAL A 147 0.39 5.70 18.85
N ARG A 148 1.14 5.46 19.94
CA ARG A 148 2.13 6.40 20.46
C ARG A 148 3.23 6.71 19.43
N ALA A 149 3.73 5.67 18.75
CA ALA A 149 4.76 5.83 17.73
C ALA A 149 4.26 6.64 16.52
N LEU A 150 3.05 6.33 16.05
CA LEU A 150 2.48 6.99 14.87
C LEU A 150 1.99 8.42 15.14
N ALA A 151 1.80 8.81 16.39
CA ALA A 151 1.53 10.20 16.76
C ALA A 151 2.71 11.14 16.43
N GLU A 152 3.93 10.61 16.33
CA GLU A 152 5.13 11.37 15.99
C GLU A 152 5.42 11.35 14.48
N VAL A 153 4.81 10.42 13.73
CA VAL A 153 5.07 10.19 12.31
C VAL A 153 4.20 11.11 11.44
N ARG A 154 4.81 11.73 10.44
CA ARG A 154 4.12 12.45 9.36
C ARG A 154 4.37 11.76 8.04
N GLY A 155 3.34 11.68 7.20
CA GLY A 155 3.47 11.10 5.86
C GLY A 155 2.37 10.11 5.52
N ALA A 156 2.52 9.48 4.36
CA ALA A 156 1.60 8.46 3.87
C ALA A 156 2.16 7.08 4.19
N TYR A 157 1.36 6.22 4.83
CA TYR A 157 1.81 4.89 5.22
C TYR A 157 0.70 3.83 5.27
N ALA A 158 1.07 2.59 5.00
CA ALA A 158 0.47 1.38 5.53
C ALA A 158 1.58 0.62 6.27
N ILE A 159 1.43 0.48 7.58
CA ILE A 159 2.42 -0.13 8.48
C ILE A 159 1.83 -1.41 9.05
N VAL A 160 2.63 -2.47 9.09
CA VAL A 160 2.25 -3.74 9.72
C VAL A 160 3.35 -4.18 10.66
N VAL A 161 2.95 -4.54 11.87
CA VAL A 161 3.84 -4.73 13.02
C VAL A 161 3.58 -6.09 13.66
N MET A 162 4.67 -6.78 13.98
CA MET A 162 4.72 -7.93 14.88
C MET A 162 5.66 -7.62 16.03
N SER A 163 5.40 -8.22 17.20
CA SER A 163 6.28 -8.10 18.37
C SER A 163 6.56 -9.46 19.00
N ASP A 164 7.83 -9.70 19.33
CA ASP A 164 8.25 -10.92 20.03
C ASP A 164 7.64 -11.03 21.45
N ALA A 165 7.16 -9.92 22.02
CA ALA A 165 6.42 -9.92 23.29
C ALA A 165 4.92 -10.20 23.14
N HIS A 166 4.36 -10.09 21.92
CA HIS A 166 2.95 -10.25 21.61
C HIS A 166 2.79 -11.29 20.49
N HIS A 167 3.09 -12.55 20.79
CA HIS A 167 3.30 -13.63 19.82
C HIS A 167 2.11 -13.91 18.89
N ASP A 168 0.88 -13.71 19.36
CA ASP A 168 -0.36 -14.02 18.66
C ASP A 168 -1.10 -12.76 18.24
N GLN A 169 -0.32 -11.75 17.82
CA GLN A 169 -0.87 -10.47 17.44
C GLN A 169 -0.12 -9.86 16.25
N ILE A 170 -0.88 -9.29 15.32
CA ILE A 170 -0.40 -8.38 14.28
C ILE A 170 -1.19 -7.08 14.44
N VAL A 171 -0.49 -5.96 14.50
CA VAL A 171 -1.11 -4.64 14.48
C VAL A 171 -0.77 -3.95 13.17
N ALA A 172 -1.78 -3.38 12.53
CA ALA A 172 -1.57 -2.60 11.31
C ALA A 172 -2.23 -1.23 11.43
N ALA A 173 -1.71 -0.25 10.71
CA ALA A 173 -2.27 1.09 10.66
C ALA A 173 -2.18 1.63 9.23
N LYS A 174 -3.21 2.39 8.84
CA LYS A 174 -3.32 2.98 7.50
C LYS A 174 -3.44 4.50 7.56
N ASN A 175 -2.65 5.15 6.70
CA ASN A 175 -2.80 6.55 6.31
C ASN A 175 -2.35 6.70 4.85
N ALA A 176 -3.27 6.89 3.91
CA ALA A 176 -3.09 7.04 2.46
C ALA A 176 -2.67 5.80 1.66
N SER A 177 -1.90 4.85 2.21
CA SER A 177 -1.51 3.63 1.49
C SER A 177 -2.52 2.49 1.69
N PRO A 178 -2.86 1.67 0.66
CA PRO A 178 -3.93 0.68 0.74
C PRO A 178 -3.61 -0.46 1.71
N LEU A 179 -4.66 -0.94 2.38
CA LEU A 179 -4.61 -2.10 3.26
C LEU A 179 -5.99 -2.80 3.28
N VAL A 180 -5.98 -4.13 3.21
CA VAL A 180 -7.17 -4.98 3.21
C VAL A 180 -6.95 -6.18 4.12
N ILE A 181 -7.98 -6.56 4.85
CA ILE A 181 -8.02 -7.72 5.72
C ILE A 181 -8.85 -8.82 5.07
N GLY A 182 -8.33 -10.01 4.97
CA GLY A 182 -9.07 -11.20 4.57
C GLY A 182 -9.54 -11.98 5.79
N VAL A 183 -10.83 -12.26 5.85
CA VAL A 183 -11.44 -13.04 6.92
C VAL A 183 -11.55 -14.48 6.48
N GLY A 184 -10.85 -15.39 7.18
CA GLY A 184 -10.92 -16.83 7.00
C GLY A 184 -11.54 -17.54 8.20
N ASP A 185 -11.66 -18.86 8.11
CA ASP A 185 -12.15 -19.68 9.20
C ASP A 185 -10.99 -20.00 10.17
N GLY A 186 -11.00 -19.36 11.35
CA GLY A 186 -9.93 -19.46 12.35
C GLY A 186 -8.58 -18.86 11.91
N GLU A 187 -8.57 -18.07 10.85
CA GLU A 187 -7.36 -17.41 10.34
C GLU A 187 -7.68 -16.04 9.75
N THR A 188 -6.71 -15.15 9.82
CA THR A 188 -6.82 -13.79 9.30
C THR A 188 -5.62 -13.48 8.40
N PHE A 189 -5.93 -12.90 7.26
CA PHE A 189 -4.96 -12.44 6.27
C PHE A 189 -4.96 -10.91 6.22
N LEU A 190 -3.85 -10.34 5.84
CA LEU A 190 -3.71 -8.92 5.59
C LEU A 190 -2.88 -8.72 4.33
N ALA A 191 -3.25 -7.77 3.50
CA ALA A 191 -2.45 -7.40 2.34
C ALA A 191 -2.65 -5.95 1.92
N SER A 192 -1.71 -5.46 1.11
CA SER A 192 -1.85 -4.17 0.44
C SER A 192 -2.77 -4.21 -0.79
N ASP A 193 -3.18 -5.41 -1.23
CA ASP A 193 -4.13 -5.57 -2.33
C ASP A 193 -4.83 -6.93 -2.28
N VAL A 194 -6.09 -6.99 -2.73
CA VAL A 194 -6.95 -8.17 -2.72
C VAL A 194 -6.37 -9.39 -3.46
N PRO A 195 -5.67 -9.25 -4.62
CA PRO A 195 -5.08 -10.40 -5.32
C PRO A 195 -4.18 -11.29 -4.45
N ALA A 196 -3.54 -10.74 -3.42
CA ALA A 196 -2.71 -11.52 -2.50
C ALA A 196 -3.50 -12.46 -1.59
N LEU A 197 -4.80 -12.22 -1.41
CA LEU A 197 -5.67 -12.93 -0.45
C LEU A 197 -6.65 -13.89 -1.13
N ILE A 198 -6.93 -13.71 -2.42
CA ILE A 198 -8.06 -14.31 -3.12
C ILE A 198 -8.02 -15.85 -3.18
N ASP A 199 -6.84 -16.45 -3.04
CA ASP A 199 -6.68 -17.91 -2.97
C ASP A 199 -7.07 -18.49 -1.62
N HIS A 200 -7.17 -17.64 -0.59
CA HIS A 200 -7.44 -18.05 0.78
C HIS A 200 -8.85 -17.64 1.24
N THR A 201 -9.28 -16.45 0.90
CA THR A 201 -10.61 -15.96 1.24
C THR A 201 -11.11 -14.94 0.22
N ARG A 202 -12.44 -14.81 0.14
CA ARG A 202 -13.12 -13.80 -0.65
C ARG A 202 -13.86 -12.78 0.22
N ASP A 203 -13.90 -13.01 1.51
CA ASP A 203 -14.56 -12.11 2.46
C ASP A 203 -13.50 -11.16 3.02
N VAL A 204 -13.60 -9.87 2.66
CA VAL A 204 -12.59 -8.88 2.96
C VAL A 204 -13.16 -7.66 3.69
N LEU A 205 -12.33 -7.04 4.52
CA LEU A 205 -12.56 -5.73 5.15
C LEU A 205 -11.55 -4.74 4.58
N PHE A 206 -12.02 -3.69 3.94
CA PHE A 206 -11.15 -2.58 3.54
C PHE A 206 -10.89 -1.69 4.75
N VAL A 207 -9.62 -1.34 4.95
CA VAL A 207 -9.20 -0.44 6.03
C VAL A 207 -9.28 1.00 5.52
N ASP A 208 -9.96 1.88 6.26
CA ASP A 208 -10.09 3.29 5.89
C ASP A 208 -8.96 4.15 6.49
N GLU A 209 -8.92 5.42 6.07
CA GLU A 209 -7.95 6.40 6.58
C GLU A 209 -8.07 6.58 8.10
N GLY A 210 -6.93 6.59 8.77
CA GLY A 210 -6.88 6.79 10.22
C GLY A 210 -7.39 5.59 11.02
N GLU A 211 -7.43 4.40 10.42
CA GLU A 211 -7.80 3.17 11.13
C GLU A 211 -6.58 2.33 11.48
N ILE A 212 -6.73 1.66 12.61
CA ILE A 212 -5.81 0.64 13.12
C ILE A 212 -6.51 -0.70 13.09
N VAL A 213 -5.80 -1.74 12.72
CA VAL A 213 -6.25 -3.12 12.75
C VAL A 213 -5.49 -3.87 13.81
N ASP A 214 -6.22 -4.49 14.73
CA ASP A 214 -5.69 -5.40 15.73
C ASP A 214 -6.13 -6.82 15.38
N ILE A 215 -5.20 -7.63 14.89
CA ILE A 215 -5.41 -9.02 14.49
C ILE A 215 -4.88 -9.93 15.59
N THR A 216 -5.76 -10.78 16.12
CA THR A 216 -5.45 -11.78 17.13
C THR A 216 -6.00 -13.15 16.70
N ARG A 217 -5.81 -14.19 17.53
CA ARG A 217 -6.42 -15.52 17.30
C ARG A 217 -7.94 -15.50 17.24
N THR A 218 -8.58 -14.47 17.80
CA THR A 218 -10.04 -14.32 17.79
C THR A 218 -10.57 -13.56 16.56
N GLY A 219 -9.69 -13.12 15.66
CA GLY A 219 -10.02 -12.37 14.45
C GLY A 219 -9.45 -10.96 14.43
N ALA A 220 -9.95 -10.14 13.54
CA ALA A 220 -9.53 -8.76 13.35
C ALA A 220 -10.52 -7.76 13.97
N ARG A 221 -10.01 -6.76 14.68
CA ARG A 221 -10.76 -5.61 15.19
C ARG A 221 -10.26 -4.34 14.52
N LEU A 222 -11.20 -3.49 14.11
CA LEU A 222 -10.90 -2.17 13.56
C LEU A 222 -11.07 -1.12 14.67
N LEU A 223 -10.11 -0.22 14.78
CA LEU A 223 -10.05 0.85 15.77
C LEU A 223 -9.67 2.16 15.06
N ARG A 224 -10.06 3.30 15.62
CA ARG A 224 -9.46 4.59 15.27
C ARG A 224 -8.28 4.89 16.17
N PHE A 225 -7.49 5.93 15.82
CA PHE A 225 -6.37 6.36 16.65
C PHE A 225 -6.78 6.84 18.06
N ASP A 226 -8.02 7.23 18.26
CA ASP A 226 -8.57 7.57 19.58
C ASP A 226 -9.00 6.34 20.41
N GLY A 227 -8.81 5.13 19.85
CA GLY A 227 -9.18 3.86 20.49
C GLY A 227 -10.66 3.47 20.29
N SER A 228 -11.47 4.27 19.63
CA SER A 228 -12.87 3.93 19.36
C SER A 228 -13.00 2.76 18.39
N MET A 229 -13.92 1.83 18.68
CA MET A 229 -14.17 0.66 17.82
C MET A 229 -14.90 1.04 16.54
N VAL A 230 -14.49 0.45 15.42
CA VAL A 230 -15.17 0.55 14.13
C VAL A 230 -15.85 -0.79 13.82
N THR A 231 -17.15 -0.77 13.59
CA THR A 231 -17.90 -1.95 13.14
C THR A 231 -18.10 -1.89 11.64
N ARG A 232 -17.63 -2.93 10.94
CA ARG A 232 -17.74 -3.05 9.49
C ARG A 232 -17.98 -4.49 9.10
N ALA A 233 -18.97 -4.74 8.23
CA ALA A 233 -19.23 -6.06 7.69
C ALA A 233 -18.22 -6.40 6.58
N PRO A 234 -17.73 -7.65 6.49
CA PRO A 234 -16.92 -8.09 5.37
C PRO A 234 -17.68 -7.96 4.04
N GLN A 235 -16.96 -7.57 3.00
CA GLN A 235 -17.47 -7.52 1.62
C GLN A 235 -16.97 -8.76 0.87
N ARG A 236 -17.88 -9.41 0.13
CA ARG A 236 -17.52 -10.58 -0.67
C ARG A 236 -17.01 -10.16 -2.04
N ILE A 237 -15.77 -10.55 -2.35
CA ILE A 237 -15.14 -10.32 -3.65
C ILE A 237 -15.65 -11.35 -4.67
N THR A 238 -16.20 -10.88 -5.78
CA THR A 238 -16.80 -11.73 -6.84
C THR A 238 -15.87 -12.00 -8.02
N TRP A 239 -14.83 -11.20 -8.21
CA TRP A 239 -13.87 -11.41 -9.29
C TRP A 239 -12.90 -12.56 -9.01
N SER A 240 -12.45 -13.23 -10.09
CA SER A 240 -11.58 -14.42 -9.99
C SER A 240 -10.09 -14.06 -9.99
N ALA A 241 -9.28 -14.93 -9.38
CA ALA A 241 -7.82 -14.83 -9.44
C ALA A 241 -7.30 -14.88 -10.90
N ALA A 242 -7.96 -15.64 -11.76
CA ALA A 242 -7.62 -15.73 -13.19
C ALA A 242 -7.75 -14.41 -13.96
N GLN A 243 -8.59 -13.49 -13.48
CA GLN A 243 -8.67 -12.13 -14.04
C GLN A 243 -7.42 -11.28 -13.74
N ALA A 244 -6.67 -11.65 -12.70
CA ALA A 244 -5.40 -11.02 -12.34
C ALA A 244 -4.18 -11.72 -12.97
N GLU A 245 -4.36 -12.90 -13.56
CA GLU A 245 -3.24 -13.62 -14.17
C GLU A 245 -2.76 -12.99 -15.48
N LYS A 246 -1.51 -13.26 -15.83
CA LYS A 246 -0.85 -12.68 -17.01
C LYS A 246 -1.49 -13.08 -18.37
N GLY A 247 -2.48 -13.97 -18.39
CA GLY A 247 -3.20 -14.35 -19.60
C GLY A 247 -2.31 -14.89 -20.74
N GLY A 248 -1.22 -15.59 -20.39
CA GLY A 248 -0.24 -16.12 -21.36
C GLY A 248 0.85 -15.13 -21.79
N TYR A 249 0.80 -13.88 -21.32
CA TYR A 249 1.86 -12.91 -21.60
C TYR A 249 3.02 -13.06 -20.60
N PRO A 250 4.29 -12.82 -21.03
CA PRO A 250 5.45 -12.89 -20.14
C PRO A 250 5.41 -11.82 -19.03
N HIS A 251 4.76 -10.66 -19.29
CA HIS A 251 4.69 -9.52 -18.38
C HIS A 251 3.28 -8.97 -18.28
N PHE A 252 2.86 -8.48 -17.11
CA PHE A 252 1.58 -7.80 -16.89
C PHE A 252 1.43 -6.58 -17.79
N MET A 253 2.46 -5.74 -17.89
CA MET A 253 2.44 -4.57 -18.78
C MET A 253 2.15 -4.96 -20.23
N LEU A 254 2.75 -6.03 -20.74
CA LEU A 254 2.50 -6.50 -22.09
C LEU A 254 1.04 -6.96 -22.28
N LYS A 255 0.50 -7.68 -21.30
CA LYS A 255 -0.92 -8.04 -21.25
C LYS A 255 -1.80 -6.79 -21.29
N GLU A 256 -1.54 -5.82 -20.41
CA GLU A 256 -2.31 -4.58 -20.30
C GLU A 256 -2.24 -3.75 -21.59
N ILE A 257 -1.08 -3.68 -22.26
CA ILE A 257 -0.94 -3.03 -23.56
C ILE A 257 -1.90 -3.65 -24.58
N HIS A 258 -1.97 -4.98 -24.64
CA HIS A 258 -2.85 -5.68 -25.57
C HIS A 258 -4.33 -5.65 -25.18
N GLU A 259 -4.62 -5.46 -23.89
CA GLU A 259 -5.99 -5.33 -23.38
C GLU A 259 -6.57 -3.91 -23.56
N GLN A 260 -5.75 -2.89 -23.83
CA GLN A 260 -6.20 -1.48 -23.93
C GLN A 260 -7.42 -1.28 -24.84
N PRO A 261 -7.52 -1.84 -26.06
CA PRO A 261 -8.69 -1.62 -26.91
C PRO A 261 -9.99 -2.08 -26.24
N ARG A 262 -9.96 -3.26 -25.58
CA ARG A 262 -11.10 -3.79 -24.85
C ARG A 262 -11.38 -2.98 -23.58
N ALA A 263 -10.37 -2.63 -22.81
CA ALA A 263 -10.51 -1.85 -21.58
C ALA A 263 -11.12 -0.47 -21.84
N VAL A 264 -10.69 0.20 -22.93
CA VAL A 264 -11.27 1.48 -23.36
C VAL A 264 -12.73 1.29 -23.79
N ALA A 265 -13.05 0.28 -24.62
CA ALA A 265 -14.42 0.00 -25.05
C ALA A 265 -15.34 -0.30 -23.83
N ASP A 266 -14.89 -1.11 -22.89
CA ASP A 266 -15.65 -1.47 -21.68
C ASP A 266 -15.86 -0.24 -20.75
N THR A 267 -14.86 0.64 -20.65
CA THR A 267 -14.96 1.90 -19.88
C THR A 267 -15.99 2.85 -20.48
N LEU A 268 -16.10 2.90 -21.82
CA LEU A 268 -17.04 3.79 -22.51
C LEU A 268 -18.46 3.21 -22.59
N ARG A 269 -18.63 1.92 -22.38
CA ARG A 269 -19.95 1.24 -22.49
C ARG A 269 -20.94 1.81 -21.46
N GLY A 270 -22.09 2.26 -21.95
CA GLY A 270 -23.11 2.92 -21.15
C GLY A 270 -22.79 4.35 -20.70
N ARG A 271 -21.62 4.88 -21.09
CA ARG A 271 -21.18 6.24 -20.75
C ARG A 271 -21.15 7.19 -21.94
N LEU A 272 -21.47 6.68 -23.12
CA LEU A 272 -21.62 7.47 -24.35
C LEU A 272 -23.00 7.27 -24.95
N ASP A 273 -23.71 8.37 -25.16
CA ASP A 273 -24.85 8.44 -26.06
C ASP A 273 -24.35 9.01 -27.41
N VAL A 274 -23.98 8.10 -28.32
CA VAL A 274 -23.40 8.48 -29.61
C VAL A 274 -24.42 9.17 -30.49
N ALA A 275 -25.72 8.82 -30.37
CA ALA A 275 -26.78 9.43 -31.13
C ALA A 275 -27.04 10.88 -30.71
N ALA A 276 -26.96 11.17 -29.42
CA ALA A 276 -27.13 12.51 -28.89
C ALA A 276 -25.80 13.30 -28.77
N GLY A 277 -24.66 12.67 -29.10
CA GLY A 277 -23.33 13.27 -28.94
C GLY A 277 -22.98 13.65 -27.51
N ARG A 278 -23.40 12.85 -26.53
CA ARG A 278 -23.24 13.16 -25.09
C ARG A 278 -22.41 12.13 -24.35
N ALA A 279 -21.58 12.60 -23.42
CA ALA A 279 -21.02 11.77 -22.39
C ALA A 279 -21.98 11.68 -21.19
N LEU A 280 -22.23 10.46 -20.73
CA LEU A 280 -23.06 10.16 -19.56
C LEU A 280 -22.12 9.87 -18.41
N LEU A 281 -21.88 10.86 -17.53
CA LEU A 281 -21.00 10.74 -16.37
C LEU A 281 -21.83 10.93 -15.11
N ASP A 282 -21.50 10.14 -14.08
CA ASP A 282 -22.10 10.27 -12.76
C ASP A 282 -21.55 11.51 -12.04
N GLY A 283 -22.41 12.21 -11.32
CA GLY A 283 -22.03 13.36 -10.51
C GLY A 283 -22.37 14.72 -11.13
N VAL A 284 -21.99 15.78 -10.41
CA VAL A 284 -22.18 17.16 -10.87
C VAL A 284 -20.98 17.56 -11.71
N LEU A 285 -21.17 17.71 -13.00
CA LEU A 285 -20.14 18.23 -13.90
C LEU A 285 -20.20 19.76 -13.93
N PRO A 286 -19.04 20.44 -14.03
CA PRO A 286 -19.02 21.89 -14.25
C PRO A 286 -19.59 22.22 -15.61
N ASP A 287 -20.16 23.45 -15.75
CA ASP A 287 -20.57 23.94 -17.06
C ASP A 287 -19.34 24.01 -17.99
N PRO A 288 -19.35 23.29 -19.13
CA PRO A 288 -18.22 23.32 -20.07
C PRO A 288 -17.86 24.73 -20.55
N ALA A 289 -18.83 25.63 -20.64
CA ALA A 289 -18.60 27.04 -21.05
C ALA A 289 -17.81 27.85 -20.01
N ALA A 290 -17.81 27.42 -18.77
CA ALA A 290 -17.07 28.08 -17.69
C ALA A 290 -15.60 27.61 -17.62
N ILE A 291 -15.24 26.53 -18.31
CA ILE A 291 -13.89 25.93 -18.26
C ILE A 291 -12.95 26.71 -19.18
N LYS A 292 -11.92 27.32 -18.62
CA LYS A 292 -10.87 28.07 -19.35
C LYS A 292 -9.58 27.28 -19.52
N ARG A 293 -9.27 26.39 -18.55
CA ARG A 293 -8.08 25.54 -18.56
C ARG A 293 -8.39 24.22 -17.87
N VAL A 294 -7.77 23.13 -18.36
CA VAL A 294 -7.84 21.82 -17.73
C VAL A 294 -6.45 21.39 -17.25
N LEU A 295 -6.34 21.03 -15.97
CA LEU A 295 -5.13 20.50 -15.36
C LEU A 295 -5.31 19.01 -15.11
N LEU A 296 -4.48 18.19 -15.75
CA LEU A 296 -4.52 16.72 -15.67
C LEU A 296 -3.40 16.22 -14.77
N LEU A 297 -3.74 15.69 -13.60
CA LEU A 297 -2.78 15.29 -12.58
C LEU A 297 -2.68 13.76 -12.49
N GLY A 298 -1.46 13.22 -12.44
CA GLY A 298 -1.25 11.80 -12.26
C GLY A 298 0.18 11.45 -11.96
N CYS A 299 0.42 10.20 -11.58
CA CYS A 299 1.75 9.63 -11.39
C CYS A 299 1.94 8.43 -12.32
N GLY A 300 3.18 8.21 -12.81
CA GLY A 300 3.51 7.07 -13.66
C GLY A 300 2.66 7.03 -14.95
N THR A 301 2.04 5.88 -15.23
CA THR A 301 1.21 5.71 -16.43
C THR A 301 -0.03 6.58 -16.46
N SER A 302 -0.58 6.96 -15.30
CA SER A 302 -1.68 7.93 -15.19
C SER A 302 -1.26 9.33 -15.65
N TYR A 303 -0.03 9.76 -15.37
CA TYR A 303 0.55 10.99 -15.93
C TYR A 303 0.61 10.92 -17.47
N HIS A 304 1.08 9.80 -18.02
CA HIS A 304 1.13 9.63 -19.48
C HIS A 304 -0.26 9.64 -20.13
N ALA A 305 -1.27 9.07 -19.45
CA ALA A 305 -2.66 9.20 -19.88
C ALA A 305 -3.12 10.66 -19.87
N GLY A 306 -2.71 11.45 -18.87
CA GLY A 306 -2.91 12.90 -18.80
C GLY A 306 -2.28 13.63 -19.98
N VAL A 307 -1.04 13.28 -20.39
CA VAL A 307 -0.38 13.87 -21.57
C VAL A 307 -1.18 13.62 -22.85
N VAL A 308 -1.70 12.40 -23.04
CA VAL A 308 -2.60 12.07 -24.17
C VAL A 308 -3.89 12.88 -24.07
N GLY A 309 -4.50 12.92 -22.87
CA GLY A 309 -5.72 13.71 -22.60
C GLY A 309 -5.55 15.19 -22.91
N LYS A 310 -4.41 15.79 -22.56
CA LYS A 310 -4.05 17.15 -22.93
C LYS A 310 -4.15 17.38 -24.44
N LEU A 311 -3.46 16.54 -25.23
CA LEU A 311 -3.47 16.65 -26.70
C LEU A 311 -4.87 16.53 -27.27
N MET A 312 -5.71 15.62 -26.72
CA MET A 312 -7.09 15.45 -27.14
C MET A 312 -7.94 16.68 -26.79
N ILE A 313 -7.84 17.23 -25.60
CA ILE A 313 -8.62 18.41 -25.17
C ILE A 313 -8.23 19.61 -25.99
N GLU A 314 -6.95 19.89 -26.20
CA GLU A 314 -6.48 21.02 -27.00
C GLU A 314 -6.90 20.90 -28.48
N SER A 315 -6.86 19.71 -29.06
CA SER A 315 -7.22 19.50 -30.48
C SER A 315 -8.73 19.48 -30.71
N LEU A 316 -9.51 18.86 -29.83
CA LEU A 316 -10.94 18.64 -30.03
C LEU A 316 -11.81 19.70 -29.38
N ALA A 317 -11.53 20.03 -28.13
CA ALA A 317 -12.32 21.01 -27.35
C ALA A 317 -11.79 22.45 -27.48
N ARG A 318 -10.58 22.64 -27.99
CA ARG A 318 -9.91 23.98 -28.13
C ARG A 318 -9.81 24.73 -26.81
N VAL A 319 -9.68 23.98 -25.69
CA VAL A 319 -9.45 24.49 -24.34
C VAL A 319 -7.98 24.23 -23.97
N ALA A 320 -7.33 25.23 -23.36
CA ALA A 320 -5.96 25.06 -22.87
C ALA A 320 -5.89 23.91 -21.85
N ALA A 321 -4.93 23.01 -22.03
CA ALA A 321 -4.76 21.90 -21.11
C ALA A 321 -3.29 21.69 -20.73
N GLU A 322 -3.06 21.23 -19.51
CA GLU A 322 -1.75 20.97 -18.95
C GLU A 322 -1.74 19.60 -18.26
N ALA A 323 -0.69 18.81 -18.45
CA ALA A 323 -0.50 17.56 -17.73
C ALA A 323 0.68 17.72 -16.77
N ASP A 324 0.49 17.31 -15.51
CA ASP A 324 1.49 17.50 -14.47
C ASP A 324 1.62 16.25 -13.59
N LEU A 325 2.83 16.07 -13.04
CA LEU A 325 3.09 15.05 -12.04
C LEU A 325 2.45 15.45 -10.71
N ALA A 326 1.55 14.62 -10.20
CA ALA A 326 0.88 14.91 -8.93
C ALA A 326 1.86 15.02 -7.76
N SER A 327 3.01 14.30 -7.80
CA SER A 327 4.09 14.42 -6.83
C SER A 327 4.72 15.81 -6.79
N GLU A 328 4.87 16.46 -7.95
CA GLU A 328 5.43 17.81 -8.03
C GLU A 328 4.37 18.88 -7.74
N PHE A 329 3.17 18.67 -8.28
CA PHE A 329 2.05 19.59 -8.14
C PHE A 329 1.71 19.88 -6.67
N ARG A 330 1.69 18.86 -5.80
CA ARG A 330 1.35 19.00 -4.37
C ARG A 330 2.32 19.88 -3.58
N TYR A 331 3.57 20.04 -4.04
CA TYR A 331 4.61 20.77 -3.29
C TYR A 331 4.94 22.15 -3.85
N ARG A 332 4.58 22.45 -5.10
CA ARG A 332 4.98 23.68 -5.76
C ARG A 332 4.05 24.87 -5.61
N ASP A 333 2.98 24.73 -4.80
CA ASP A 333 1.94 25.77 -4.60
C ASP A 333 1.41 26.29 -5.96
N PRO A 334 0.68 25.45 -6.73
CA PRO A 334 0.29 25.77 -8.10
C PRO A 334 -0.73 26.91 -8.14
N VAL A 335 -0.63 27.77 -9.16
CA VAL A 335 -1.61 28.83 -9.39
C VAL A 335 -2.87 28.22 -10.00
N ILE A 336 -3.95 28.20 -9.23
CA ILE A 336 -5.29 27.76 -9.64
C ILE A 336 -6.26 28.92 -9.49
N GLY A 337 -7.10 29.11 -10.49
CA GLY A 337 -8.04 30.24 -10.52
C GLY A 337 -9.44 29.84 -11.03
N PRO A 338 -10.36 30.83 -11.03
CA PRO A 338 -11.70 30.62 -11.58
C PRO A 338 -11.67 30.20 -13.04
N GLY A 339 -12.31 29.08 -13.36
CA GLY A 339 -12.35 28.48 -14.69
C GLY A 339 -11.29 27.37 -14.91
N ASP A 340 -10.46 27.07 -13.92
CA ASP A 340 -9.58 25.91 -13.97
C ASP A 340 -10.34 24.65 -13.53
N LEU A 341 -10.30 23.61 -14.36
CA LEU A 341 -10.78 22.26 -14.03
C LEU A 341 -9.58 21.37 -13.72
N VAL A 342 -9.50 20.88 -12.49
CA VAL A 342 -8.47 19.90 -12.09
C VAL A 342 -9.04 18.49 -12.20
N VAL A 343 -8.36 17.62 -12.98
CA VAL A 343 -8.72 16.22 -13.17
C VAL A 343 -7.61 15.33 -12.67
N ALA A 344 -7.84 14.66 -11.56
CA ALA A 344 -6.91 13.69 -11.00
C ALA A 344 -7.12 12.31 -11.63
N ILE A 345 -6.06 11.74 -12.21
CA ILE A 345 -6.08 10.44 -12.87
C ILE A 345 -5.39 9.41 -11.98
N SER A 346 -6.16 8.42 -11.55
CA SER A 346 -5.62 7.32 -10.73
C SER A 346 -6.32 6.00 -11.09
N GLN A 347 -5.54 4.93 -11.28
CA GLN A 347 -6.07 3.58 -11.49
C GLN A 347 -6.52 2.96 -10.16
N SER A 348 -5.71 3.10 -9.11
CA SER A 348 -6.01 2.52 -7.80
C SER A 348 -6.97 3.36 -6.95
N GLY A 349 -7.11 4.67 -7.26
CA GLY A 349 -7.78 5.63 -6.39
C GLY A 349 -7.03 5.93 -5.08
N GLU A 350 -5.81 5.41 -4.91
CA GLU A 350 -5.09 5.42 -3.63
C GLU A 350 -3.63 5.89 -3.76
N THR A 351 -3.22 6.42 -4.92
CA THR A 351 -1.88 6.98 -5.09
C THR A 351 -1.73 8.20 -4.19
N ALA A 352 -0.88 8.10 -3.16
CA ALA A 352 -0.75 9.10 -2.10
C ALA A 352 -0.52 10.51 -2.64
N ASP A 353 0.40 10.68 -3.60
CA ASP A 353 0.69 11.98 -4.20
C ASP A 353 -0.50 12.55 -4.98
N THR A 354 -1.24 11.68 -5.71
CA THR A 354 -2.44 12.13 -6.45
C THR A 354 -3.54 12.56 -5.50
N LEU A 355 -3.78 11.80 -4.41
CA LEU A 355 -4.78 12.17 -3.40
C LEU A 355 -4.38 13.44 -2.63
N ALA A 356 -3.10 13.62 -2.34
CA ALA A 356 -2.61 14.82 -1.66
C ALA A 356 -2.67 16.07 -2.54
N ALA A 357 -2.47 15.91 -3.86
CA ALA A 357 -2.57 17.01 -4.82
C ALA A 357 -4.03 17.54 -5.01
N VAL A 358 -5.04 16.73 -4.64
CA VAL A 358 -6.47 17.10 -4.75
C VAL A 358 -7.01 17.70 -3.45
N LYS A 359 -6.33 17.54 -2.33
CA LYS A 359 -6.68 18.14 -1.02
C LYS A 359 -6.20 19.57 -0.93
#